data_873eedad0aface1be2670dbedf9d9575
#
_entry.id   873eedad0aface1be2670dbedf9d9575
#
_cell.length_a   1.000
_cell.length_b   1.000
_cell.length_c   1.000
_cell.angle_alpha   90.00
_cell.angle_beta   90.00
_cell.angle_gamma   90.00
#
_symmetry.space_group_name_H-M   'P 1'
#
loop_
_entity.id
_entity.type
_entity.pdbx_description
1 polymer ?
#
loop_
_entity_poly.entity_id
_entity_poly.type
_entity_poly.pdbx_seq_one_letter_code
_entity_poly.pdbx_strand_id
1 'polypeptide(L)'
;CVASPAKKRTFCEGNAAMELAADESVILAYWQLRDGVADHGFRKGLKYRAAARALERSYRRAAAARPEFDRVTRRQLARLAELEQAKAPSLDEPADAFAQILAAAADEAADAVQRRVLGQMLYHLGRWVYLMDAADDLKRDAESGNYNPLIYRYGLTDGQWTPESRAAFTATADH
;
A
#
# COMPACT_ATOMS: atom_id res chain seq x y z
N CYS A 1 17.68 -0.65 4.01
CA CYS A 1 18.90 0.02 4.53
C CYS A 1 20.13 -0.64 3.93
N VAL A 2 20.85 0.05 3.04
CA VAL A 2 22.19 -0.38 2.62
C VAL A 2 23.12 -0.12 3.81
N ALA A 3 23.39 -1.16 4.59
CA ALA A 3 24.25 -1.05 5.76
C ALA A 3 25.71 -0.93 5.29
N SER A 4 26.41 0.10 5.75
CA SER A 4 27.85 0.17 5.64
C SER A 4 28.46 -1.03 6.39
N PRO A 5 29.26 -1.89 5.74
CA PRO A 5 29.79 -3.12 6.37
C PRO A 5 30.77 -2.85 7.52
N ALA A 6 31.20 -1.59 7.72
CA ALA A 6 32.22 -1.21 8.67
C ALA A 6 31.71 -0.72 10.03
N LYS A 7 30.42 -0.60 10.27
CA LYS A 7 29.88 -0.16 11.57
C LYS A 7 29.09 -1.28 12.24
N LYS A 8 29.61 -1.79 13.38
CA LYS A 8 28.79 -2.59 14.32
C LYS A 8 27.59 -1.74 14.77
N ARG A 9 26.38 -2.22 14.51
CA ARG A 9 25.15 -1.61 15.01
C ARG A 9 24.58 -2.53 16.06
N THR A 10 24.17 -1.95 17.19
CA THR A 10 23.38 -2.65 18.20
C THR A 10 21.97 -2.79 17.65
N PHE A 11 21.48 -4.01 17.54
CA PHE A 11 20.08 -4.29 17.19
C PHE A 11 19.32 -4.52 18.48
N CYS A 12 18.05 -4.09 18.52
CA CYS A 12 17.14 -4.51 19.58
C CYS A 12 16.96 -6.03 19.51
N GLU A 13 16.80 -6.67 20.65
CA GLU A 13 16.38 -8.08 20.66
C GLU A 13 15.05 -8.21 19.94
N GLY A 14 14.98 -9.20 19.04
CA GLY A 14 13.76 -9.48 18.28
C GLY A 14 12.64 -9.89 19.24
N ASN A 15 11.44 -9.40 18.97
CA ASN A 15 10.23 -9.84 19.66
C ASN A 15 9.15 -10.19 18.63
N ALA A 16 8.08 -10.84 19.06
CA ALA A 16 7.01 -11.30 18.18
C ALA A 16 6.39 -10.19 17.34
N ALA A 17 6.25 -8.97 17.89
CA ALA A 17 5.72 -7.83 17.15
C ALA A 17 6.67 -7.34 16.03
N MET A 18 7.99 -7.39 16.28
CA MET A 18 8.98 -7.04 15.25
C MET A 18 9.05 -8.11 14.16
N GLU A 19 8.91 -9.38 14.50
CA GLU A 19 8.84 -10.47 13.54
C GLU A 19 7.60 -10.36 12.66
N LEU A 20 6.45 -10.08 13.28
CA LEU A 20 5.19 -9.82 12.59
C LEU A 20 5.35 -8.67 11.59
N ALA A 21 5.78 -7.50 12.05
CA ALA A 21 5.97 -6.33 11.21
C ALA A 21 6.99 -6.57 10.07
N ALA A 22 8.04 -7.36 10.33
CA ALA A 22 9.02 -7.72 9.31
C ALA A 22 8.42 -8.64 8.23
N ASP A 23 7.67 -9.67 8.63
CA ASP A 23 7.02 -10.59 7.70
C ASP A 23 5.99 -9.86 6.83
N GLU A 24 5.13 -9.03 7.41
CA GLU A 24 4.15 -8.23 6.69
C GLU A 24 4.80 -7.23 5.74
N SER A 25 5.87 -6.55 6.18
CA SER A 25 6.62 -5.63 5.32
C SER A 25 7.24 -6.34 4.12
N VAL A 26 7.75 -7.55 4.30
CA VAL A 26 8.30 -8.36 3.21
C VAL A 26 7.21 -8.77 2.23
N ILE A 27 6.04 -9.18 2.72
CA ILE A 27 4.90 -9.54 1.88
C ILE A 27 4.45 -8.34 1.03
N LEU A 28 4.23 -7.18 1.67
CA LEU A 28 3.85 -5.94 0.98
C LEU A 28 4.88 -5.54 -0.08
N ALA A 29 6.16 -5.48 0.29
CA ALA A 29 7.23 -5.10 -0.63
C ALA A 29 7.33 -6.06 -1.83
N TYR A 30 7.16 -7.36 -1.61
CA TYR A 30 7.18 -8.34 -2.69
C TYR A 30 6.04 -8.11 -3.69
N TRP A 31 4.82 -7.92 -3.20
CA TRP A 31 3.67 -7.70 -4.07
C TRP A 31 3.73 -6.36 -4.81
N GLN A 32 4.20 -5.28 -4.16
CA GLN A 32 4.46 -3.99 -4.82
C GLN A 32 5.49 -4.12 -5.94
N LEU A 33 6.57 -4.89 -5.73
CA LEU A 33 7.55 -5.14 -6.77
C LEU A 33 6.97 -5.98 -7.93
N ARG A 34 6.07 -6.92 -7.64
CA ARG A 34 5.39 -7.71 -8.66
C ARG A 34 4.44 -6.88 -9.49
N ASP A 35 3.75 -5.94 -8.88
CA ASP A 35 2.89 -4.97 -9.54
C ASP A 35 3.71 -4.05 -10.45
N GLY A 36 4.77 -3.46 -9.95
CA GLY A 36 5.69 -2.64 -10.75
C GLY A 36 6.36 -3.39 -11.92
N VAL A 37 6.39 -4.74 -11.90
CA VAL A 37 6.81 -5.55 -13.06
C VAL A 37 5.73 -5.54 -14.15
N ALA A 38 4.45 -5.53 -13.76
CA ALA A 38 3.33 -5.51 -14.70
C ALA A 38 3.19 -4.15 -15.41
N ASP A 39 3.39 -3.06 -14.68
CA ASP A 39 3.15 -1.70 -15.16
C ASP A 39 4.29 -1.11 -16.00
N HIS A 40 5.48 -1.63 -15.86
CA HIS A 40 6.65 -1.06 -16.52
C HIS A 40 7.15 -1.94 -17.68
N GLY A 41 7.37 -1.31 -18.85
CA GLY A 41 7.95 -1.98 -20.01
C GLY A 41 9.30 -2.66 -19.72
N PHE A 42 9.73 -3.54 -20.63
CA PHE A 42 10.82 -4.53 -20.46
C PHE A 42 12.08 -4.02 -19.73
N ARG A 43 12.56 -2.79 -20.04
CA ARG A 43 13.80 -2.25 -19.44
C ARG A 43 13.64 -1.78 -17.98
N LYS A 44 12.53 -1.12 -17.64
CA LYS A 44 12.24 -0.69 -16.26
C LYS A 44 11.78 -1.87 -15.42
N GLY A 45 10.98 -2.77 -15.97
CA GLY A 45 10.53 -4.01 -15.33
C GLY A 45 11.66 -4.95 -14.92
N LEU A 46 12.86 -4.88 -15.56
CA LEU A 46 14.00 -5.71 -15.19
C LEU A 46 14.51 -5.44 -13.75
N LYS A 47 14.53 -4.18 -13.32
CA LYS A 47 14.92 -3.81 -11.94
C LYS A 47 13.94 -4.37 -10.93
N TYR A 48 12.65 -4.26 -11.19
CA TYR A 48 11.59 -4.81 -10.33
C TYR A 48 11.65 -6.33 -10.28
N ARG A 49 11.90 -7.01 -11.42
CA ARG A 49 12.09 -8.48 -11.46
C ARG A 49 13.29 -8.93 -10.64
N ALA A 50 14.43 -8.24 -10.75
CA ALA A 50 15.62 -8.56 -9.98
C ALA A 50 15.39 -8.38 -8.48
N ALA A 51 14.73 -7.28 -8.08
CA ALA A 51 14.38 -7.01 -6.69
C ALA A 51 13.36 -8.03 -6.14
N ALA A 52 12.32 -8.36 -6.90
CA ALA A 52 11.34 -9.38 -6.53
C ALA A 52 12.01 -10.76 -6.35
N ARG A 53 12.93 -11.13 -7.27
CA ARG A 53 13.69 -12.38 -7.15
C ARG A 53 14.62 -12.41 -5.93
N ALA A 54 15.22 -11.28 -5.58
CA ALA A 54 16.03 -11.17 -4.36
C ALA A 54 15.19 -11.35 -3.08
N LEU A 55 13.92 -10.85 -3.09
CA LEU A 55 13.00 -10.98 -1.97
C LEU A 55 12.26 -12.33 -1.93
N GLU A 56 12.25 -13.09 -2.98
CA GLU A 56 11.39 -14.27 -3.13
C GLU A 56 11.56 -15.30 -2.00
N ARG A 57 12.81 -15.55 -1.55
CA ARG A 57 13.06 -16.50 -0.44
C ARG A 57 12.47 -15.98 0.87
N SER A 58 12.65 -14.68 1.14
CA SER A 58 12.10 -14.05 2.36
C SER A 58 10.58 -13.98 2.30
N TYR A 59 10.03 -13.66 1.14
CA TYR A 59 8.59 -13.68 0.89
C TYR A 59 7.98 -15.06 1.15
N ARG A 60 8.54 -16.13 0.59
CA ARG A 60 8.02 -17.50 0.81
C ARG A 60 7.98 -17.87 2.28
N ARG A 61 8.99 -17.46 3.05
CA ARG A 61 9.00 -17.69 4.50
C ARG A 61 7.93 -16.87 5.20
N ALA A 62 7.83 -15.58 4.90
CA ALA A 62 6.86 -14.67 5.48
C ALA A 62 5.41 -15.09 5.14
N ALA A 63 5.14 -15.41 3.88
CA ALA A 63 3.82 -15.88 3.43
C ALA A 63 3.43 -17.23 4.07
N ALA A 64 4.38 -18.12 4.32
CA ALA A 64 4.13 -19.36 5.07
C ALA A 64 3.82 -19.11 6.54
N ALA A 65 4.43 -18.07 7.14
CA ALA A 65 4.17 -17.66 8.52
C ALA A 65 2.86 -16.85 8.65
N ARG A 66 2.48 -16.09 7.62
CA ARG A 66 1.32 -15.17 7.60
C ARG A 66 0.43 -15.40 6.36
N PRO A 67 -0.15 -16.59 6.19
CA PRO A 67 -0.86 -16.94 4.95
C PRO A 67 -2.13 -16.11 4.72
N GLU A 68 -2.80 -15.70 5.79
CA GLU A 68 -4.01 -14.89 5.68
C GLU A 68 -3.69 -13.45 5.26
N PHE A 69 -2.66 -12.84 5.85
CA PHE A 69 -2.20 -11.51 5.45
C PHE A 69 -1.73 -11.49 3.98
N ASP A 70 -0.98 -12.51 3.53
CA ASP A 70 -0.59 -12.65 2.12
C ASP A 70 -1.82 -12.76 1.20
N ARG A 71 -2.82 -13.55 1.59
CA ARG A 71 -4.05 -13.74 0.83
C ARG A 71 -4.85 -12.44 0.70
N VAL A 72 -5.00 -11.70 1.79
CA VAL A 72 -5.70 -10.40 1.80
C VAL A 72 -4.93 -9.40 0.93
N THR A 73 -3.62 -9.25 1.15
CA THR A 73 -2.77 -8.34 0.38
C THR A 73 -2.89 -8.58 -1.11
N ARG A 74 -2.73 -9.84 -1.55
CA ARG A 74 -2.86 -10.20 -2.97
C ARG A 74 -4.22 -9.86 -3.55
N ARG A 75 -5.30 -10.18 -2.83
CA ARG A 75 -6.67 -9.89 -3.28
C ARG A 75 -6.93 -8.39 -3.42
N GLN A 76 -6.50 -7.60 -2.45
CA GLN A 76 -6.76 -6.17 -2.45
C GLN A 76 -5.89 -5.41 -3.45
N LEU A 77 -4.66 -5.82 -3.67
CA LEU A 77 -3.83 -5.26 -4.75
C LEU A 77 -4.40 -5.60 -6.14
N ALA A 78 -4.93 -6.81 -6.34
CA ALA A 78 -5.64 -7.13 -7.58
C ALA A 78 -6.88 -6.24 -7.77
N ARG A 79 -7.63 -5.96 -6.68
CA ARG A 79 -8.77 -5.05 -6.73
C ARG A 79 -8.35 -3.61 -7.08
N LEU A 80 -7.25 -3.12 -6.50
CA LEU A 80 -6.69 -1.81 -6.86
C LEU A 80 -6.35 -1.74 -8.35
N ALA A 81 -5.64 -2.74 -8.88
CA ALA A 81 -5.31 -2.80 -10.31
C ALA A 81 -6.54 -2.80 -11.22
N GLU A 82 -7.63 -3.49 -10.82
CA GLU A 82 -8.91 -3.44 -11.56
C GLU A 82 -9.51 -2.04 -11.56
N LEU A 83 -9.50 -1.34 -10.42
CA LEU A 83 -10.02 0.02 -10.29
C LEU A 83 -9.21 1.03 -11.11
N GLU A 84 -7.89 0.88 -11.11
CA GLU A 84 -6.96 1.68 -11.93
C GLU A 84 -7.21 1.49 -13.42
N GLN A 85 -7.31 0.24 -13.87
CA GLN A 85 -7.62 -0.08 -15.28
C GLN A 85 -8.97 0.44 -15.71
N ALA A 86 -9.97 0.36 -14.84
CA ALA A 86 -11.31 0.91 -15.07
C ALA A 86 -11.37 2.43 -14.96
N LYS A 87 -10.28 3.09 -14.51
CA LYS A 87 -10.25 4.52 -14.23
C LYS A 87 -11.41 4.95 -13.33
N ALA A 88 -11.63 4.18 -12.28
CA ALA A 88 -12.78 4.33 -11.40
C ALA A 88 -12.81 5.74 -10.77
N PRO A 89 -13.91 6.49 -10.85
CA PRO A 89 -14.02 7.83 -10.26
C PRO A 89 -14.45 7.79 -8.79
N SER A 90 -14.13 6.70 -8.09
CA SER A 90 -14.42 6.51 -6.67
C SER A 90 -13.17 6.78 -5.83
N LEU A 91 -13.33 7.55 -4.74
CA LEU A 91 -12.29 7.70 -3.72
C LEU A 91 -12.36 6.57 -2.70
N ASP A 92 -13.57 6.11 -2.41
CA ASP A 92 -13.81 5.14 -1.35
C ASP A 92 -13.33 3.74 -1.69
N GLU A 93 -13.60 3.26 -2.93
CA GLU A 93 -13.26 1.89 -3.30
C GLU A 93 -11.75 1.60 -3.27
N PRO A 94 -10.87 2.43 -3.87
CA PRO A 94 -9.45 2.17 -3.79
C PRO A 94 -8.89 2.44 -2.38
N ALA A 95 -9.41 3.43 -1.65
CA ALA A 95 -9.02 3.68 -0.26
C ALA A 95 -9.43 2.52 0.65
N ASP A 96 -10.62 1.92 0.45
CA ASP A 96 -11.07 0.73 1.17
C ASP A 96 -10.16 -0.47 0.86
N ALA A 97 -9.84 -0.73 -0.40
CA ALA A 97 -8.96 -1.83 -0.77
C ALA A 97 -7.59 -1.73 -0.08
N PHE A 98 -6.98 -0.54 -0.04
CA PHE A 98 -5.72 -0.32 0.67
C PHE A 98 -5.89 -0.46 2.19
N ALA A 99 -6.96 0.09 2.76
CA ALA A 99 -7.28 0.01 4.18
C ALA A 99 -7.47 -1.42 4.67
N GLN A 100 -8.08 -2.28 3.86
CA GLN A 100 -8.25 -3.71 4.17
C GLN A 100 -6.89 -4.44 4.32
N ILE A 101 -5.88 -4.04 3.57
CA ILE A 101 -4.53 -4.59 3.71
C ILE A 101 -3.96 -4.22 5.09
N LEU A 102 -4.05 -2.95 5.49
CA LEU A 102 -3.54 -2.52 6.79
C LEU A 102 -4.33 -3.14 7.94
N ALA A 103 -5.66 -3.20 7.82
CA ALA A 103 -6.52 -3.81 8.84
C ALA A 103 -6.19 -5.29 9.09
N ALA A 104 -5.81 -6.02 8.06
CA ALA A 104 -5.44 -7.44 8.17
C ALA A 104 -4.23 -7.69 9.07
N ALA A 105 -3.35 -6.69 9.27
CA ALA A 105 -2.25 -6.79 10.22
C ALA A 105 -2.70 -6.96 11.68
N ALA A 106 -3.94 -6.57 12.00
CA ALA A 106 -4.51 -6.76 13.33
C ALA A 106 -4.97 -8.19 13.61
N ASP A 107 -5.12 -9.05 12.60
CA ASP A 107 -5.68 -10.41 12.76
C ASP A 107 -4.79 -11.31 13.63
N GLU A 108 -3.51 -11.00 13.71
CA GLU A 108 -2.53 -11.71 14.57
C GLU A 108 -2.58 -11.27 16.05
N ALA A 109 -3.36 -10.26 16.41
CA ALA A 109 -3.49 -9.86 17.80
C ALA A 109 -4.19 -10.98 18.60
N ALA A 110 -3.56 -11.36 19.73
CA ALA A 110 -4.01 -12.49 20.56
C ALA A 110 -5.38 -12.24 21.23
N ASP A 111 -5.63 -10.99 21.62
CA ASP A 111 -6.87 -10.58 22.28
C ASP A 111 -7.90 -10.06 21.28
N ALA A 112 -9.15 -10.53 21.40
CA ALA A 112 -10.23 -10.15 20.48
C ALA A 112 -10.59 -8.66 20.52
N VAL A 113 -10.45 -8.01 21.69
CA VAL A 113 -10.71 -6.57 21.83
C VAL A 113 -9.59 -5.79 21.17
N GLN A 114 -8.33 -6.17 21.42
CA GLN A 114 -7.16 -5.57 20.76
C GLN A 114 -7.26 -5.72 19.26
N ARG A 115 -7.59 -6.91 18.75
CA ARG A 115 -7.77 -7.15 17.30
C ARG A 115 -8.78 -6.20 16.69
N ARG A 116 -9.95 -6.05 17.33
CA ARG A 116 -10.99 -5.15 16.85
C ARG A 116 -10.55 -3.69 16.87
N VAL A 117 -9.92 -3.24 17.96
CA VAL A 117 -9.47 -1.84 18.09
C VAL A 117 -8.36 -1.53 17.10
N LEU A 118 -7.34 -2.40 17.02
CA LEU A 118 -6.24 -2.25 16.05
C LEU A 118 -6.74 -2.33 14.62
N GLY A 119 -7.64 -3.25 14.31
CA GLY A 119 -8.22 -3.38 12.97
C GLY A 119 -8.94 -2.12 12.52
N GLN A 120 -9.77 -1.53 13.40
CA GLN A 120 -10.42 -0.25 13.10
C GLN A 120 -9.41 0.89 12.93
N MET A 121 -8.45 1.00 13.85
CA MET A 121 -7.41 2.03 13.77
C MET A 121 -6.60 1.91 12.47
N LEU A 122 -6.14 0.73 12.14
CA LEU A 122 -5.35 0.48 10.93
C LEU A 122 -6.17 0.67 9.65
N TYR A 123 -7.46 0.32 9.67
CA TYR A 123 -8.38 0.57 8.56
C TYR A 123 -8.49 2.07 8.26
N HIS A 124 -8.82 2.88 9.28
CA HIS A 124 -8.95 4.33 9.08
C HIS A 124 -7.62 4.99 8.73
N LEU A 125 -6.51 4.54 9.34
CA LEU A 125 -5.18 4.99 8.96
C LEU A 125 -4.86 4.67 7.50
N GLY A 126 -5.19 3.46 7.04
CA GLY A 126 -4.98 3.05 5.66
C GLY A 126 -5.78 3.90 4.66
N ARG A 127 -7.05 4.15 4.93
CA ARG A 127 -7.87 5.06 4.13
C ARG A 127 -7.24 6.45 4.04
N TRP A 128 -6.86 6.99 5.19
CA TRP A 128 -6.28 8.32 5.27
C TRP A 128 -4.95 8.40 4.50
N VAL A 129 -4.05 7.43 4.69
CA VAL A 129 -2.76 7.38 3.99
C VAL A 129 -2.97 7.32 2.48
N TYR A 130 -3.86 6.46 1.99
CA TYR A 130 -4.16 6.34 0.56
C TYR A 130 -4.66 7.67 -0.04
N LEU A 131 -5.59 8.33 0.64
CA LEU A 131 -6.16 9.60 0.17
C LEU A 131 -5.13 10.73 0.20
N MET A 132 -4.27 10.78 1.24
CA MET A 132 -3.21 11.79 1.34
C MET A 132 -2.13 11.58 0.27
N ASP A 133 -1.75 10.34 0.01
CA ASP A 133 -0.80 9.99 -1.05
C ASP A 133 -1.33 10.39 -2.44
N ALA A 134 -2.60 10.07 -2.71
CA ALA A 134 -3.27 10.51 -3.94
C ALA A 134 -3.30 12.04 -4.08
N ALA A 135 -3.47 12.78 -2.98
CA ALA A 135 -3.48 14.24 -2.99
C ALA A 135 -2.08 14.84 -3.21
N ASP A 136 -1.04 14.23 -2.62
CA ASP A 136 0.36 14.65 -2.79
C ASP A 136 0.85 14.36 -4.21
N ASP A 137 0.46 13.24 -4.77
CA ASP A 137 0.87 12.78 -6.10
C ASP A 137 0.05 13.37 -7.27
N LEU A 138 -1.03 14.10 -6.97
CA LEU A 138 -2.01 14.57 -7.97
C LEU A 138 -1.36 15.22 -9.20
N LYS A 139 -0.44 16.15 -9.00
CA LYS A 139 0.23 16.85 -10.10
C LYS A 139 1.12 15.92 -10.91
N ARG A 140 1.91 15.11 -10.23
CA ARG A 140 2.83 14.15 -10.87
C ARG A 140 2.06 13.12 -11.70
N ASP A 141 0.95 12.63 -11.20
CA ASP A 141 0.13 11.63 -11.88
C ASP A 141 -0.60 12.22 -13.08
N ALA A 142 -1.11 13.46 -12.99
CA ALA A 142 -1.67 14.16 -14.13
C ALA A 142 -0.63 14.36 -15.25
N GLU A 143 0.59 14.78 -14.89
CA GLU A 143 1.69 14.99 -15.87
C GLU A 143 2.16 13.69 -16.51
N SER A 144 2.15 12.58 -15.78
CA SER A 144 2.62 11.27 -16.25
C SER A 144 1.51 10.40 -16.88
N GLY A 145 0.24 10.81 -16.75
CA GLY A 145 -0.91 10.05 -17.22
C GLY A 145 -1.21 8.81 -16.38
N ASN A 146 -0.67 8.76 -15.16
CA ASN A 146 -0.97 7.69 -14.20
C ASN A 146 -2.39 7.83 -13.66
N TYR A 147 -2.92 6.70 -13.19
CA TYR A 147 -4.19 6.74 -12.48
C TYR A 147 -4.04 7.48 -11.15
N ASN A 148 -4.98 8.38 -10.87
CA ASN A 148 -5.17 8.98 -9.57
C ASN A 148 -6.68 9.23 -9.40
N PRO A 149 -7.32 8.69 -8.36
CA PRO A 149 -8.78 8.74 -8.22
C PRO A 149 -9.32 10.18 -8.15
N LEU A 150 -8.54 11.13 -7.67
CA LEU A 150 -8.92 12.55 -7.61
C LEU A 150 -9.08 13.16 -9.00
N ILE A 151 -8.23 12.76 -9.95
CA ILE A 151 -8.32 13.22 -11.34
C ILE A 151 -9.68 12.82 -11.92
N TYR A 152 -10.05 11.54 -11.76
CA TYR A 152 -11.29 11.02 -12.34
C TYR A 152 -12.54 11.44 -11.55
N ARG A 153 -12.42 11.60 -10.24
CA ARG A 153 -13.53 12.02 -9.39
C ARG A 153 -13.92 13.48 -9.58
N TYR A 154 -12.93 14.36 -9.72
CA TYR A 154 -13.14 15.81 -9.75
C TYR A 154 -12.77 16.46 -11.09
N GLY A 155 -12.33 15.68 -12.08
CA GLY A 155 -11.95 16.20 -13.39
C GLY A 155 -10.65 17.02 -13.39
N LEU A 156 -9.71 16.74 -12.48
CA LEU A 156 -8.47 17.49 -12.27
C LEU A 156 -7.37 17.08 -13.27
N THR A 157 -7.64 17.18 -14.56
CA THR A 157 -6.74 16.69 -15.61
C THR A 157 -5.44 17.47 -15.73
N ASP A 158 -5.38 18.68 -15.21
CA ASP A 158 -4.17 19.52 -15.11
C ASP A 158 -3.40 19.34 -13.80
N GLY A 159 -3.88 18.48 -12.90
CA GLY A 159 -3.28 18.21 -11.62
C GLY A 159 -3.40 19.37 -10.62
N GLN A 160 -4.35 20.29 -10.84
CA GLN A 160 -4.54 21.45 -9.97
C GLN A 160 -5.88 21.39 -9.25
N TRP A 161 -5.85 21.73 -7.96
CA TRP A 161 -7.05 21.81 -7.15
C TRP A 161 -7.88 23.06 -7.51
N THR A 162 -9.18 22.86 -7.66
CA THR A 162 -10.12 23.97 -7.55
C THR A 162 -10.54 24.17 -6.08
N PRO A 163 -11.05 25.37 -5.69
CA PRO A 163 -11.56 25.58 -4.33
C PRO A 163 -12.64 24.56 -3.94
N GLU A 164 -13.53 24.21 -4.87
CA GLU A 164 -14.65 23.29 -4.67
C GLU A 164 -14.15 21.85 -4.47
N SER A 165 -13.24 21.39 -5.34
CA SER A 165 -12.68 20.04 -5.24
C SER A 165 -11.85 19.85 -3.97
N ARG A 166 -11.11 20.87 -3.56
CA ARG A 166 -10.35 20.86 -2.31
C ARG A 166 -11.27 20.76 -1.09
N ALA A 167 -12.33 21.58 -1.05
CA ALA A 167 -13.31 21.53 0.04
C ALA A 167 -14.03 20.18 0.13
N ALA A 168 -14.44 19.62 -1.02
CA ALA A 168 -15.08 18.30 -1.08
C ALA A 168 -14.14 17.18 -0.63
N PHE A 169 -12.86 17.23 -1.05
CA PHE A 169 -11.85 16.27 -0.62
C PHE A 169 -11.59 16.34 0.88
N THR A 170 -11.41 17.56 1.44
CA THR A 170 -11.18 17.74 2.88
C THR A 170 -12.34 17.14 3.69
N ALA A 171 -13.59 17.39 3.29
CA ALA A 171 -14.74 16.79 3.94
C ALA A 171 -14.75 15.25 3.88
N THR A 172 -14.20 14.64 2.82
CA THR A 172 -14.08 13.18 2.70
C THR A 172 -12.95 12.62 3.55
N ALA A 173 -11.85 13.34 3.68
CA ALA A 173 -10.66 12.89 4.43
C ALA A 173 -10.83 13.02 5.95
N ASP A 174 -11.77 13.87 6.42
CA ASP A 174 -12.06 14.09 7.84
C ASP A 174 -13.02 13.05 8.45
N HIS A 175 -13.56 12.14 7.63
CA HIS A 175 -14.47 11.04 8.02
C HIS A 175 -13.80 9.67 7.90
#